data_91d7efef8c31ddc0c9aa27474fa6bc50
#
_entry.id   91d7efef8c31ddc0c9aa27474fa6bc50
#
_cell.length_a   1.000
_cell.length_b   1.000
_cell.length_c   1.000
_cell.angle_alpha   90.00
_cell.angle_beta   90.00
_cell.angle_gamma   90.00
#
_symmetry.space_group_name_H-M   'P 1'
#
loop_
_entity.id
_entity.type
_entity.pdbx_description
1 polymer ?
#
loop_
_entity_poly.entity_id
_entity_poly.type
_entity_poly.pdbx_seq_one_letter_code
_entity_poly.pdbx_strand_id
1 'polypeptide(L)'
;MKERILQTADKLFYLQGIRAIGVDTIAAEVGISKRTLYNHFPSKDALIAAYLERRFVHARPSDKPPAEQILATFDSLERRFAAKDFRGCPFVNAVAELGPADRAVKKIAIAFKESRRLWFRERLTELGVTEADALATQLVLLVDGSIAQDLVRDDPAMARAAKEAAKVLLRNAGVDVGGDARKPAPVKGKRSPQ
;
A
#
# COMPACT_ATOMS: atom_id res chain seq x y z
N MET A 1 15.21 18.68 -16.35
CA MET A 1 15.58 19.15 -14.99
C MET A 1 14.53 18.79 -13.96
N LYS A 2 13.25 19.19 -14.15
CA LYS A 2 12.15 18.90 -13.20
C LYS A 2 12.09 17.44 -12.77
N GLU A 3 12.21 16.50 -13.73
CA GLU A 3 12.19 15.04 -13.44
C GLU A 3 13.38 14.61 -12.58
N ARG A 4 14.59 15.12 -12.81
CA ARG A 4 15.77 14.82 -11.98
C ARG A 4 15.58 15.26 -10.54
N ILE A 5 15.04 16.47 -10.33
CA ILE A 5 14.72 16.98 -8.98
C ILE A 5 13.72 16.05 -8.31
N LEU A 6 12.64 15.68 -9.01
CA LEU A 6 11.60 14.83 -8.47
C LEU A 6 12.10 13.41 -8.13
N GLN A 7 12.93 12.81 -8.98
CA GLN A 7 13.54 11.50 -8.70
C GLN A 7 14.45 11.53 -7.47
N THR A 8 15.28 12.57 -7.36
CA THR A 8 16.15 12.75 -6.18
C THR A 8 15.33 12.97 -4.92
N ALA A 9 14.33 13.84 -4.98
CA ALA A 9 13.42 14.07 -3.86
C ALA A 9 12.66 12.79 -3.46
N ASP A 10 12.16 12.03 -4.42
CA ASP A 10 11.49 10.75 -4.19
C ASP A 10 12.36 9.77 -3.40
N LYS A 11 13.61 9.59 -3.83
CA LYS A 11 14.58 8.72 -3.15
C LYS A 11 14.88 9.21 -1.73
N LEU A 12 15.21 10.48 -1.57
CA LEU A 12 15.61 11.04 -0.28
C LEU A 12 14.44 11.08 0.70
N PHE A 13 13.26 11.55 0.29
CA PHE A 13 12.08 11.59 1.15
C PHE A 13 11.65 10.20 1.59
N TYR A 14 11.69 9.22 0.70
CA TYR A 14 11.28 7.86 1.04
C TYR A 14 12.26 7.17 2.00
N LEU A 15 13.57 7.32 1.76
CA LEU A 15 14.59 6.61 2.54
C LEU A 15 14.93 7.28 3.87
N GLN A 16 14.93 8.62 3.90
CA GLN A 16 15.45 9.39 5.03
C GLN A 16 14.37 10.22 5.75
N GLY A 17 13.17 10.30 5.17
CA GLY A 17 12.05 11.06 5.74
C GLY A 17 11.94 12.50 5.19
N ILE A 18 10.70 12.96 5.12
CA ILE A 18 10.37 14.27 4.54
C ILE A 18 10.87 15.42 5.44
N ARG A 19 10.76 15.25 6.77
CA ARG A 19 11.21 16.28 7.72
C ARG A 19 12.72 16.45 7.73
N ALA A 20 13.46 15.34 7.65
CA ALA A 20 14.92 15.35 7.71
C ALA A 20 15.57 15.98 6.47
N ILE A 21 14.90 15.90 5.30
CA ILE A 21 15.46 16.34 4.03
C ILE A 21 15.02 17.77 3.70
N GLY A 22 16.00 18.69 3.68
CA GLY A 22 15.83 20.08 3.23
C GLY A 22 15.92 20.22 1.70
N VAL A 23 15.39 21.33 1.16
CA VAL A 23 15.52 21.65 -0.28
C VAL A 23 16.98 21.87 -0.69
N ASP A 24 17.82 22.32 0.23
CA ASP A 24 19.26 22.53 -0.01
C ASP A 24 19.96 21.20 -0.25
N THR A 25 19.63 20.16 0.52
CA THR A 25 20.14 18.80 0.34
C THR A 25 19.77 18.26 -1.04
N ILE A 26 18.50 18.44 -1.45
CA ILE A 26 18.03 18.00 -2.76
C ILE A 26 18.75 18.75 -3.89
N ALA A 27 18.88 20.09 -3.76
CA ALA A 27 19.56 20.91 -4.74
C ALA A 27 21.03 20.50 -4.90
N ALA A 28 21.75 20.26 -3.80
CA ALA A 28 23.12 19.79 -3.78
C ALA A 28 23.27 18.41 -4.46
N GLU A 29 22.40 17.46 -4.13
CA GLU A 29 22.43 16.10 -4.71
C GLU A 29 22.15 16.10 -6.22
N VAL A 30 21.27 17.01 -6.68
CA VAL A 30 21.01 17.21 -8.13
C VAL A 30 22.11 17.99 -8.82
N GLY A 31 22.96 18.73 -8.09
CA GLY A 31 24.00 19.62 -8.63
C GLY A 31 23.44 20.91 -9.24
N ILE A 32 22.45 21.55 -8.57
CA ILE A 32 21.82 22.79 -9.01
C ILE A 32 21.72 23.80 -7.86
N SER A 33 21.48 25.07 -8.20
CA SER A 33 21.19 26.08 -7.18
C SER A 33 19.79 25.92 -6.59
N LYS A 34 19.60 26.34 -5.33
CA LYS A 34 18.30 26.43 -4.67
C LYS A 34 17.30 27.25 -5.50
N ARG A 35 17.76 28.32 -6.14
CA ARG A 35 16.94 29.14 -7.05
C ARG A 35 16.43 28.34 -8.23
N THR A 36 17.28 27.50 -8.83
CA THR A 36 16.91 26.60 -9.93
C THR A 36 15.85 25.59 -9.47
N LEU A 37 15.98 25.03 -8.26
CA LEU A 37 14.98 24.12 -7.69
C LEU A 37 13.63 24.83 -7.56
N TYR A 38 13.60 26.03 -6.98
CA TYR A 38 12.35 26.79 -6.78
C TYR A 38 11.71 27.26 -8.10
N ASN A 39 12.47 27.42 -9.18
CA ASN A 39 11.90 27.67 -10.51
C ASN A 39 11.07 26.49 -11.02
N HIS A 40 11.32 25.26 -10.54
CA HIS A 40 10.58 24.05 -10.92
C HIS A 40 9.50 23.64 -9.90
N PHE A 41 9.77 23.87 -8.61
CA PHE A 41 8.87 23.56 -7.51
C PHE A 41 8.85 24.76 -6.54
N PRO A 42 7.77 25.54 -6.52
CA PRO A 42 7.74 26.87 -5.83
C PRO A 42 7.86 26.76 -4.31
N SER A 43 7.70 25.56 -3.73
CA SER A 43 7.87 25.30 -2.31
C SER A 43 8.29 23.87 -2.05
N LYS A 44 8.76 23.57 -0.82
CA LYS A 44 8.97 22.18 -0.38
C LYS A 44 7.67 21.40 -0.39
N ASP A 45 6.56 22.04 -0.01
CA ASP A 45 5.23 21.39 0.01
C ASP A 45 4.77 20.98 -1.40
N ALA A 46 5.02 21.85 -2.41
CA ALA A 46 4.76 21.51 -3.80
C ALA A 46 5.61 20.31 -4.28
N LEU A 47 6.85 20.23 -3.82
CA LEU A 47 7.72 19.10 -4.13
C LEU A 47 7.27 17.80 -3.41
N ILE A 48 6.79 17.90 -2.17
CA ILE A 48 6.21 16.78 -1.41
C ILE A 48 4.93 16.28 -2.09
N ALA A 49 4.06 17.18 -2.50
CA ALA A 49 2.85 16.80 -3.24
C ALA A 49 3.21 16.03 -4.53
N ALA A 50 4.13 16.57 -5.32
CA ALA A 50 4.60 15.91 -6.55
C ALA A 50 5.26 14.54 -6.29
N TYR A 51 6.01 14.41 -5.19
CA TYR A 51 6.57 13.12 -4.74
C TYR A 51 5.46 12.10 -4.46
N LEU A 52 4.44 12.46 -3.71
CA LEU A 52 3.34 11.57 -3.39
C LEU A 52 2.49 11.23 -4.63
N GLU A 53 2.22 12.21 -5.49
CA GLU A 53 1.52 12.00 -6.77
C GLU A 53 2.28 11.03 -7.68
N ARG A 54 3.61 11.15 -7.76
CA ARG A 54 4.46 10.20 -8.49
C ARG A 54 4.32 8.76 -7.95
N ARG A 55 4.18 8.61 -6.65
CA ARG A 55 3.99 7.32 -5.96
C ARG A 55 2.56 6.81 -6.00
N PHE A 56 1.63 7.65 -6.45
CA PHE A 56 0.24 7.28 -6.65
C PHE A 56 0.11 6.45 -7.94
N VAL A 57 0.52 5.19 -7.85
CA VAL A 57 0.43 4.26 -8.98
C VAL A 57 -0.91 3.55 -8.92
N HIS A 58 -1.71 3.73 -9.97
CA HIS A 58 -2.92 2.94 -10.18
C HIS A 58 -2.57 1.48 -10.51
N ALA A 59 -3.46 0.56 -10.14
CA ALA A 59 -3.32 -0.82 -10.56
C ALA A 59 -3.27 -0.91 -12.10
N ARG A 60 -2.29 -1.65 -12.61
CA ARG A 60 -2.19 -1.85 -14.06
C ARG A 60 -3.33 -2.75 -14.54
N PRO A 61 -3.85 -2.54 -15.75
CA PRO A 61 -4.75 -3.50 -16.39
C PRO A 61 -4.13 -4.89 -16.38
N SER A 62 -4.95 -5.91 -16.20
CA SER A 62 -4.51 -7.31 -16.14
C SER A 62 -5.59 -8.20 -16.71
N ASP A 63 -5.20 -9.16 -17.55
CA ASP A 63 -6.10 -10.17 -18.12
C ASP A 63 -6.34 -11.36 -17.17
N LYS A 64 -5.74 -11.33 -15.96
CA LYS A 64 -5.96 -12.37 -14.96
C LYS A 64 -7.37 -12.32 -14.40
N PRO A 65 -7.93 -13.48 -13.98
CA PRO A 65 -9.19 -13.51 -13.25
C PRO A 65 -9.19 -12.57 -12.04
N PRO A 66 -10.31 -11.92 -11.68
CA PRO A 66 -10.36 -10.93 -10.61
C PRO A 66 -9.84 -11.45 -9.26
N ALA A 67 -10.14 -12.69 -8.89
CA ALA A 67 -9.63 -13.31 -7.65
C ALA A 67 -8.09 -13.42 -7.65
N GLU A 68 -7.50 -13.78 -8.79
CA GLU A 68 -6.04 -13.84 -8.92
C GLU A 68 -5.41 -12.44 -8.85
N GLN A 69 -6.05 -11.42 -9.41
CA GLN A 69 -5.59 -10.04 -9.31
C GLN A 69 -5.55 -9.58 -7.85
N ILE A 70 -6.59 -9.89 -7.07
CA ILE A 70 -6.65 -9.59 -5.64
C ILE A 70 -5.47 -10.26 -4.91
N LEU A 71 -5.27 -11.57 -5.11
CA LEU A 71 -4.20 -12.31 -4.45
C LEU A 71 -2.79 -11.89 -4.90
N ALA A 72 -2.62 -11.51 -6.18
CA ALA A 72 -1.37 -11.01 -6.72
C ALA A 72 -0.91 -9.68 -6.06
N THR A 73 -1.83 -8.94 -5.44
CA THR A 73 -1.46 -7.76 -4.63
C THR A 73 -0.54 -8.15 -3.48
N PHE A 74 -0.86 -9.24 -2.79
CA PHE A 74 -0.05 -9.74 -1.67
C PHE A 74 1.29 -10.33 -2.14
N ASP A 75 1.33 -11.00 -3.29
CA ASP A 75 2.58 -11.47 -3.89
C ASP A 75 3.50 -10.30 -4.27
N SER A 76 2.90 -9.20 -4.69
CA SER A 76 3.66 -7.97 -4.98
C SER A 76 4.19 -7.32 -3.70
N LEU A 77 3.46 -7.39 -2.60
CA LEU A 77 3.94 -6.93 -1.29
C LEU A 77 5.11 -7.78 -0.80
N GLU A 78 5.03 -9.11 -0.91
CA GLU A 78 6.12 -10.00 -0.51
C GLU A 78 7.43 -9.66 -1.23
N ARG A 79 7.36 -9.43 -2.56
CA ARG A 79 8.54 -9.01 -3.34
C ARG A 79 9.07 -7.64 -2.90
N ARG A 80 8.18 -6.71 -2.53
CA ARG A 80 8.58 -5.38 -2.04
C ARG A 80 9.19 -5.43 -0.65
N PHE A 81 8.70 -6.28 0.23
CA PHE A 81 9.22 -6.47 1.57
C PHE A 81 10.64 -7.04 1.55
N ALA A 82 10.93 -7.90 0.57
CA ALA A 82 12.29 -8.43 0.37
C ALA A 82 13.30 -7.38 -0.15
N ALA A 83 12.86 -6.19 -0.53
CA ALA A 83 13.74 -5.13 -1.02
C ALA A 83 14.42 -4.40 0.16
N LYS A 84 15.75 -4.27 0.12
CA LYS A 84 16.56 -3.62 1.18
C LYS A 84 16.21 -2.17 1.46
N ASP A 85 15.60 -1.49 0.49
CA ASP A 85 15.18 -0.10 0.58
C ASP A 85 13.69 0.06 0.93
N PHE A 86 13.02 -1.00 1.37
CA PHE A 86 11.63 -0.93 1.79
C PHE A 86 11.49 -0.14 3.10
N ARG A 87 10.65 0.91 3.08
CA ARG A 87 10.39 1.82 4.20
C ARG A 87 8.90 1.99 4.47
N GLY A 88 8.10 0.96 4.17
CA GLY A 88 6.65 1.01 4.40
C GLY A 88 5.87 1.77 3.34
N CYS A 89 4.72 2.29 3.74
CA CYS A 89 3.84 3.03 2.87
C CYS A 89 4.20 4.54 2.84
N PRO A 90 4.60 5.12 1.69
CA PRO A 90 5.02 6.52 1.61
C PRO A 90 3.92 7.51 2.04
N PHE A 91 2.66 7.17 1.81
CA PHE A 91 1.52 8.02 2.21
C PHE A 91 1.29 8.01 3.72
N VAL A 92 1.41 6.85 4.37
CA VAL A 92 1.31 6.73 5.82
C VAL A 92 2.48 7.46 6.48
N ASN A 93 3.70 7.25 5.96
CA ASN A 93 4.91 7.91 6.47
C ASN A 93 4.78 9.44 6.37
N ALA A 94 4.34 9.96 5.22
CA ALA A 94 4.15 11.39 5.03
C ALA A 94 3.15 12.00 6.04
N VAL A 95 2.00 11.34 6.25
CA VAL A 95 0.99 11.78 7.22
C VAL A 95 1.53 11.71 8.66
N ALA A 96 2.27 10.65 9.01
CA ALA A 96 2.88 10.49 10.33
C ALA A 96 3.95 11.56 10.61
N GLU A 97 4.78 11.88 9.61
CA GLU A 97 5.83 12.87 9.74
C GLU A 97 5.30 14.32 9.77
N LEU A 98 4.40 14.69 8.86
CA LEU A 98 3.96 16.08 8.71
C LEU A 98 2.81 16.44 9.64
N GLY A 99 2.11 15.42 10.14
CA GLY A 99 1.04 15.57 11.12
C GLY A 99 -0.32 15.90 10.49
N PRO A 100 -1.38 15.94 11.33
CA PRO A 100 -2.76 16.08 10.87
C PRO A 100 -3.09 17.47 10.30
N ALA A 101 -2.25 18.47 10.56
CA ALA A 101 -2.45 19.84 10.09
C ALA A 101 -2.13 20.02 8.59
N ASP A 102 -1.30 19.14 8.01
CA ASP A 102 -1.01 19.17 6.56
C ASP A 102 -2.18 18.60 5.76
N ARG A 103 -3.13 19.47 5.42
CA ARG A 103 -4.34 19.12 4.69
C ARG A 103 -4.05 18.60 3.28
N ALA A 104 -3.01 19.11 2.62
CA ALA A 104 -2.68 18.73 1.24
C ALA A 104 -2.17 17.27 1.20
N VAL A 105 -1.20 16.94 2.03
CA VAL A 105 -0.66 15.58 2.15
C VAL A 105 -1.74 14.60 2.59
N LYS A 106 -2.56 14.97 3.58
CA LYS A 106 -3.66 14.14 4.04
C LYS A 106 -4.68 13.85 2.94
N LYS A 107 -5.03 14.86 2.12
CA LYS A 107 -5.94 14.69 0.98
C LYS A 107 -5.38 13.69 -0.04
N ILE A 108 -4.10 13.78 -0.40
CA ILE A 108 -3.45 12.85 -1.34
C ILE A 108 -3.43 11.43 -0.75
N ALA A 109 -3.09 11.28 0.53
CA ALA A 109 -3.05 9.98 1.20
C ALA A 109 -4.44 9.32 1.28
N ILE A 110 -5.50 10.09 1.59
CA ILE A 110 -6.89 9.60 1.58
C ILE A 110 -7.28 9.14 0.18
N ALA A 111 -7.01 9.95 -0.86
CA ALA A 111 -7.32 9.62 -2.23
C ALA A 111 -6.62 8.32 -2.68
N PHE A 112 -5.36 8.13 -2.30
CA PHE A 112 -4.62 6.89 -2.58
C PHE A 112 -5.25 5.68 -1.88
N LYS A 113 -5.57 5.78 -0.60
CA LYS A 113 -6.21 4.69 0.15
C LYS A 113 -7.56 4.32 -0.43
N GLU A 114 -8.36 5.33 -0.76
CA GLU A 114 -9.67 5.13 -1.36
C GLU A 114 -9.57 4.52 -2.76
N SER A 115 -8.62 4.94 -3.61
CA SER A 115 -8.44 4.33 -4.92
C SER A 115 -8.13 2.83 -4.83
N ARG A 116 -7.35 2.41 -3.83
CA ARG A 116 -7.06 1.00 -3.57
C ARG A 116 -8.30 0.24 -3.10
N ARG A 117 -9.09 0.83 -2.21
CA ARG A 117 -10.34 0.24 -1.73
C ARG A 117 -11.34 0.05 -2.88
N LEU A 118 -11.49 1.08 -3.71
CA LEU A 118 -12.35 1.04 -4.90
C LEU A 118 -11.90 -0.01 -5.91
N TRP A 119 -10.60 -0.17 -6.10
CA TRP A 119 -10.06 -1.21 -6.97
C TRP A 119 -10.42 -2.63 -6.46
N PHE A 120 -10.28 -2.90 -5.15
CA PHE A 120 -10.72 -4.17 -4.58
C PHE A 120 -12.22 -4.36 -4.73
N ARG A 121 -13.02 -3.33 -4.44
CA ARG A 121 -14.47 -3.38 -4.58
C ARG A 121 -14.89 -3.75 -6.00
N GLU A 122 -14.27 -3.14 -6.99
CA GLU A 122 -14.56 -3.42 -8.40
C GLU A 122 -14.30 -4.90 -8.74
N ARG A 123 -13.16 -5.43 -8.35
CA ARG A 123 -12.83 -6.86 -8.55
C ARG A 123 -13.80 -7.79 -7.82
N LEU A 124 -14.22 -7.44 -6.61
CA LEU A 124 -15.20 -8.22 -5.84
C LEU A 124 -16.60 -8.15 -6.46
N THR A 125 -16.99 -7.01 -7.02
CA THR A 125 -18.24 -6.86 -7.75
C THR A 125 -18.26 -7.73 -9.01
N GLU A 126 -17.17 -7.79 -9.76
CA GLU A 126 -17.02 -8.68 -10.92
C GLU A 126 -17.15 -10.17 -10.53
N LEU A 127 -16.79 -10.53 -9.30
CA LEU A 127 -16.94 -11.88 -8.75
C LEU A 127 -18.34 -12.14 -8.16
N GLY A 128 -19.25 -11.18 -8.20
CA GLY A 128 -20.61 -11.32 -7.69
C GLY A 128 -20.73 -11.26 -6.17
N VAL A 129 -19.72 -10.74 -5.46
CA VAL A 129 -19.74 -10.62 -4.00
C VAL A 129 -20.74 -9.55 -3.57
N THR A 130 -21.73 -9.93 -2.76
CA THR A 130 -22.81 -9.02 -2.30
C THR A 130 -22.28 -7.88 -1.43
N GLU A 131 -21.43 -8.21 -0.45
CA GLU A 131 -20.84 -7.23 0.48
C GLU A 131 -19.45 -6.75 0.01
N ALA A 132 -19.32 -6.43 -1.29
CA ALA A 132 -18.06 -6.07 -1.92
C ALA A 132 -17.36 -4.88 -1.24
N ASP A 133 -18.10 -3.92 -0.74
CA ASP A 133 -17.56 -2.71 -0.11
C ASP A 133 -16.94 -3.01 1.27
N ALA A 134 -17.61 -3.79 2.08
CA ALA A 134 -17.12 -4.23 3.39
C ALA A 134 -15.88 -5.13 3.23
N LEU A 135 -15.92 -6.10 2.33
CA LEU A 135 -14.80 -6.98 2.06
C LEU A 135 -13.59 -6.23 1.45
N ALA A 136 -13.82 -5.26 0.58
CA ALA A 136 -12.75 -4.40 0.05
C ALA A 136 -12.03 -3.65 1.17
N THR A 137 -12.76 -3.13 2.15
CA THR A 137 -12.20 -2.47 3.33
C THR A 137 -11.34 -3.44 4.14
N GLN A 138 -11.81 -4.67 4.37
CA GLN A 138 -11.05 -5.71 5.07
C GLN A 138 -9.75 -6.06 4.34
N LEU A 139 -9.78 -6.19 3.02
CA LEU A 139 -8.59 -6.46 2.21
C LEU A 139 -7.58 -5.32 2.27
N VAL A 140 -8.02 -4.06 2.28
CA VAL A 140 -7.13 -2.89 2.48
C VAL A 140 -6.46 -2.95 3.86
N LEU A 141 -7.21 -3.30 4.91
CA LEU A 141 -6.67 -3.45 6.27
C LEU A 141 -5.62 -4.56 6.35
N LEU A 142 -5.81 -5.69 5.65
CA LEU A 142 -4.80 -6.75 5.56
C LEU A 142 -3.52 -6.27 4.86
N VAL A 143 -3.67 -5.52 3.76
CA VAL A 143 -2.52 -4.90 3.05
C VAL A 143 -1.76 -3.96 3.99
N ASP A 144 -2.46 -3.04 4.63
CA ASP A 144 -1.84 -2.03 5.50
C ASP A 144 -1.23 -2.66 6.76
N GLY A 145 -1.91 -3.63 7.35
CA GLY A 145 -1.39 -4.39 8.49
C GLY A 145 -0.13 -5.16 8.15
N SER A 146 -0.07 -5.82 6.98
CA SER A 146 1.14 -6.54 6.55
C SER A 146 2.32 -5.61 6.31
N ILE A 147 2.09 -4.42 5.74
CA ILE A 147 3.12 -3.37 5.56
C ILE A 147 3.67 -2.90 6.91
N ALA A 148 2.79 -2.65 7.88
CA ALA A 148 3.21 -2.22 9.22
C ALA A 148 3.98 -3.31 9.97
N GLN A 149 3.54 -4.57 9.86
CA GLN A 149 4.21 -5.70 10.50
C GLN A 149 5.60 -5.97 9.90
N ASP A 150 5.71 -5.93 8.57
CA ASP A 150 7.00 -6.12 7.91
C ASP A 150 7.99 -5.00 8.25
N LEU A 151 7.54 -3.75 8.29
CA LEU A 151 8.38 -2.61 8.66
C LEU A 151 9.02 -2.75 10.05
N VAL A 152 8.36 -3.49 10.98
CA VAL A 152 8.85 -3.71 12.35
C VAL A 152 9.68 -4.99 12.47
N ARG A 153 9.34 -6.01 11.68
CA ARG A 153 9.91 -7.36 11.83
C ARG A 153 10.97 -7.71 10.80
N ASP A 154 11.06 -6.94 9.69
CA ASP A 154 11.88 -7.28 8.52
C ASP A 154 11.59 -8.71 8.01
N ASP A 155 10.28 -9.10 7.96
CA ASP A 155 9.86 -10.45 7.64
C ASP A 155 8.83 -10.48 6.49
N PRO A 156 9.24 -10.76 5.26
CA PRO A 156 8.35 -10.86 4.10
C PRO A 156 7.22 -11.89 4.24
N ALA A 157 7.32 -12.81 5.23
CA ALA A 157 6.25 -13.75 5.52
C ALA A 157 4.94 -13.06 5.97
N MET A 158 5.00 -11.80 6.40
CA MET A 158 3.82 -11.01 6.75
C MET A 158 2.86 -10.83 5.55
N ALA A 159 3.41 -10.69 4.34
CA ALA A 159 2.59 -10.64 3.12
C ALA A 159 1.92 -11.98 2.83
N ARG A 160 2.61 -13.11 3.03
CA ARG A 160 2.03 -14.45 2.87
C ARG A 160 0.91 -14.71 3.87
N ALA A 161 1.12 -14.35 5.13
CA ALA A 161 0.10 -14.49 6.18
C ALA A 161 -1.15 -13.67 5.84
N ALA A 162 -0.98 -12.42 5.37
CA ALA A 162 -2.09 -11.59 4.90
C ALA A 162 -2.79 -12.19 3.68
N LYS A 163 -2.05 -12.80 2.74
CA LYS A 163 -2.62 -13.51 1.58
C LYS A 163 -3.49 -14.69 2.00
N GLU A 164 -3.03 -15.50 2.95
CA GLU A 164 -3.84 -16.62 3.46
C GLU A 164 -5.12 -16.14 4.17
N ALA A 165 -5.04 -15.06 4.95
CA ALA A 165 -6.22 -14.43 5.54
C ALA A 165 -7.19 -13.89 4.45
N ALA A 166 -6.67 -13.26 3.40
CA ALA A 166 -7.47 -12.81 2.27
C ALA A 166 -8.19 -13.98 1.56
N LYS A 167 -7.52 -15.13 1.38
CA LYS A 167 -8.16 -16.35 0.82
C LYS A 167 -9.32 -16.84 1.69
N VAL A 168 -9.18 -16.80 3.01
CA VAL A 168 -10.27 -17.18 3.92
C VAL A 168 -11.47 -16.25 3.76
N LEU A 169 -11.22 -14.94 3.72
CA LEU A 169 -12.28 -13.95 3.52
C LEU A 169 -12.99 -14.13 2.17
N LEU A 170 -12.24 -14.35 1.10
CA LEU A 170 -12.79 -14.57 -0.25
C LEU A 170 -13.62 -15.84 -0.31
N ARG A 171 -13.16 -16.97 0.27
CA ARG A 171 -13.93 -18.22 0.35
C ARG A 171 -15.23 -18.05 1.13
N ASN A 172 -15.20 -17.33 2.25
CA ASN A 172 -16.40 -17.04 3.05
C ASN A 172 -17.41 -16.18 2.27
N ALA A 173 -16.93 -15.39 1.31
CA ALA A 173 -17.79 -14.62 0.40
C ALA A 173 -18.21 -15.41 -0.86
N GLY A 174 -17.95 -16.72 -0.91
CA GLY A 174 -18.33 -17.59 -2.03
C GLY A 174 -17.39 -17.56 -3.24
N VAL A 175 -16.22 -16.92 -3.12
CA VAL A 175 -15.24 -16.82 -4.22
C VAL A 175 -14.34 -18.04 -4.22
N ASP A 176 -14.24 -18.71 -5.38
CA ASP A 176 -13.23 -19.75 -5.59
C ASP A 176 -11.84 -19.12 -5.76
N VAL A 177 -10.93 -19.48 -4.87
CA VAL A 177 -9.53 -18.96 -4.88
C VAL A 177 -8.51 -20.07 -5.17
N GLY A 178 -8.97 -21.23 -5.61
CA GLY A 178 -8.11 -22.38 -5.85
C GLY A 178 -7.41 -22.90 -4.57
N GLY A 179 -7.03 -24.18 -4.54
CA GLY A 179 -6.31 -24.79 -3.41
C GLY A 179 -7.23 -25.41 -2.36
N ASP A 180 -6.82 -26.55 -1.84
CA ASP A 180 -7.52 -27.49 -0.97
C ASP A 180 -8.52 -26.85 0.00
N ALA A 181 -9.79 -27.17 -0.22
CA ALA A 181 -10.81 -27.05 0.82
C ALA A 181 -10.46 -28.03 1.95
N ARG A 182 -9.70 -27.59 2.94
CA ARG A 182 -9.68 -28.31 4.22
C ARG A 182 -11.11 -28.27 4.75
N LYS A 183 -11.85 -29.36 4.58
CA LYS A 183 -13.13 -29.58 5.27
C LYS A 183 -12.91 -29.26 6.74
N PRO A 184 -13.75 -28.42 7.37
CA PRO A 184 -13.67 -28.24 8.81
C PRO A 184 -13.79 -29.59 9.47
N ALA A 185 -12.85 -29.94 10.35
CA ALA A 185 -12.92 -31.17 11.14
C ALA A 185 -14.25 -31.19 11.90
N PRO A 186 -14.99 -32.30 11.93
CA PRO A 186 -16.24 -32.39 12.65
C PRO A 186 -15.98 -32.11 14.13
N VAL A 187 -16.70 -31.15 14.70
CA VAL A 187 -16.70 -30.84 16.12
C VAL A 187 -17.16 -32.10 16.84
N LYS A 188 -16.25 -32.80 17.53
CA LYS A 188 -16.60 -33.93 18.38
C LYS A 188 -17.51 -33.42 19.49
N GLY A 189 -18.80 -33.77 19.36
CA GLY A 189 -19.78 -33.50 20.40
C GLY A 189 -19.32 -34.14 21.71
N LYS A 190 -19.23 -33.34 22.78
CA LYS A 190 -19.02 -33.82 24.13
C LYS A 190 -20.19 -34.75 24.48
N ARG A 191 -19.93 -36.06 24.67
CA ARG A 191 -20.85 -36.95 25.32
C ARG A 191 -21.01 -36.50 26.76
N SER A 192 -22.26 -36.19 27.15
CA SER A 192 -22.60 -35.98 28.54
C SER A 192 -22.48 -37.31 29.33
N PRO A 193 -21.90 -37.32 30.53
CA PRO A 193 -21.93 -38.49 31.40
C PRO A 193 -23.32 -38.66 31.98
N GLN A 194 -23.78 -39.93 31.99
CA GLN A 194 -24.91 -40.37 32.78
C GLN A 194 -24.53 -40.48 34.26
#